data_ca3dc91f6b0791e6e8b24f21488fbea7
#
_entry.id   ca3dc91f6b0791e6e8b24f21488fbea7
#
_cell.length_a   1.000
_cell.length_b   1.000
_cell.length_c   1.000
_cell.angle_alpha   90.00
_cell.angle_beta   90.00
_cell.angle_gamma   90.00
#
_symmetry.space_group_name_H-M   'P 1'
#
loop_
_entity.id
_entity.type
_entity.pdbx_description
1 polymer ?
#
loop_
_entity_poly.entity_id
_entity_poly.type
_entity_poly.pdbx_seq_one_letter_code
_entity_poly.pdbx_strand_id
1 'polypeptide(L)'
;MKKIWIVAAATNLAFSLSAQDSGVETQAIGVVIDAHAIVDVVDDEIVFDFSADDPAEAGDPFVLGSNKNQTTYLNYSLMLSNGGIDDGMISVRINDMNEGMHMTLLADSSPLASHDANQYGTLGTVAANFDAKIGASPVILNSTDQVLIENIGSSYTGNGAGNGYLLSFTAHINDYSKLDADNGAQDMGTITYTIAE
;
A
#
# COMPACT_ATOMS: atom_id res chain seq x y z
N MET A 1 82.87 -36.04 -45.68
CA MET A 1 81.83 -35.03 -45.43
C MET A 1 80.49 -35.56 -45.93
N LYS A 2 79.58 -35.94 -45.02
CA LYS A 2 78.24 -36.46 -45.37
C LYS A 2 77.27 -35.29 -45.37
N LYS A 3 76.65 -34.99 -46.49
CA LYS A 3 75.59 -34.00 -46.59
C LYS A 3 74.25 -34.65 -46.21
N ILE A 4 73.64 -34.13 -45.14
CA ILE A 4 72.30 -34.52 -44.70
C ILE A 4 71.31 -33.58 -45.39
N TRP A 5 70.39 -34.13 -46.17
CA TRP A 5 69.24 -33.39 -46.72
C TRP A 5 68.07 -33.54 -45.76
N ILE A 6 67.60 -32.39 -45.21
CA ILE A 6 66.37 -32.33 -44.45
C ILE A 6 65.22 -31.96 -45.39
N VAL A 7 64.36 -32.90 -45.63
CA VAL A 7 63.08 -32.67 -46.36
C VAL A 7 62.07 -32.17 -45.34
N ALA A 8 61.72 -30.91 -45.42
CA ALA A 8 60.62 -30.35 -44.62
C ALA A 8 59.29 -30.68 -45.34
N ALA A 9 58.53 -31.61 -44.77
CA ALA A 9 57.16 -31.88 -45.21
C ALA A 9 56.23 -30.79 -44.61
N ALA A 10 55.74 -29.88 -45.44
CA ALA A 10 54.71 -28.92 -45.10
C ALA A 10 53.35 -29.62 -45.12
N THR A 11 52.81 -30.01 -43.99
CA THR A 11 51.43 -30.47 -43.85
C THR A 11 50.49 -29.23 -43.82
N ASN A 12 49.81 -29.00 -44.95
CA ASN A 12 48.70 -28.05 -44.99
C ASN A 12 47.51 -28.67 -44.26
N LEU A 13 47.29 -28.22 -42.98
CA LEU A 13 46.02 -28.41 -42.33
C LEU A 13 45.01 -27.39 -42.94
N ALA A 14 44.19 -27.88 -43.82
CA ALA A 14 43.00 -27.14 -44.27
C ALA A 14 41.94 -27.20 -43.10
N PHE A 15 41.87 -26.14 -42.30
CA PHE A 15 40.69 -25.93 -41.43
C PHE A 15 39.55 -25.52 -42.34
N SER A 16 38.64 -26.43 -42.60
CA SER A 16 37.33 -26.06 -43.12
C SER A 16 36.54 -25.39 -42.02
N LEU A 17 36.60 -24.07 -41.96
CA LEU A 17 35.64 -23.26 -41.24
C LEU A 17 34.31 -23.39 -41.98
N SER A 18 33.49 -24.35 -41.59
CA SER A 18 32.08 -24.32 -41.92
C SER A 18 31.45 -23.23 -41.03
N ALA A 19 31.47 -22.00 -41.53
CA ALA A 19 30.54 -21.00 -41.06
C ALA A 19 29.13 -21.50 -41.44
N GLN A 20 28.50 -22.22 -40.52
CA GLN A 20 27.10 -22.57 -40.66
C GLN A 20 26.31 -21.33 -40.22
N ASP A 21 26.15 -20.42 -41.16
CA ASP A 21 25.21 -19.35 -41.06
C ASP A 21 23.80 -19.97 -41.10
N SER A 22 23.24 -20.27 -39.96
CA SER A 22 21.83 -20.65 -39.89
C SER A 22 21.04 -19.35 -40.07
N GLY A 23 20.17 -19.30 -41.10
CA GLY A 23 19.38 -18.08 -41.37
C GLY A 23 18.42 -17.65 -40.25
N VAL A 24 18.66 -18.13 -39.01
CA VAL A 24 17.91 -17.79 -37.80
C VAL A 24 18.91 -17.69 -36.65
N GLU A 25 19.09 -16.49 -36.12
CA GLU A 25 19.78 -16.24 -34.85
C GLU A 25 18.75 -15.95 -33.75
N THR A 26 18.96 -16.50 -32.58
CA THR A 26 18.13 -16.24 -31.38
C THR A 26 18.94 -15.54 -30.31
N GLN A 27 18.45 -14.41 -29.85
CA GLN A 27 19.00 -13.70 -28.71
C GLN A 27 18.06 -13.81 -27.52
N ALA A 28 18.56 -14.27 -26.38
CA ALA A 28 17.82 -14.26 -25.14
C ALA A 28 17.82 -12.84 -24.54
N ILE A 29 16.67 -12.35 -24.18
CA ILE A 29 16.52 -11.07 -23.44
C ILE A 29 16.03 -11.46 -22.05
N GLY A 30 16.78 -11.04 -21.01
CA GLY A 30 16.41 -11.21 -19.60
C GLY A 30 15.94 -9.87 -19.04
N VAL A 31 14.84 -9.88 -18.28
CA VAL A 31 14.37 -8.76 -17.47
C VAL A 31 14.33 -9.23 -16.02
N VAL A 32 14.89 -8.45 -15.11
CA VAL A 32 14.83 -8.70 -13.67
C VAL A 32 13.96 -7.61 -13.03
N ILE A 33 12.96 -8.02 -12.29
CA ILE A 33 12.09 -7.12 -11.51
C ILE A 33 12.08 -7.68 -10.09
N ASP A 34 12.50 -6.86 -9.13
CA ASP A 34 12.53 -7.23 -7.72
C ASP A 34 11.15 -7.03 -7.08
N ALA A 35 10.78 -7.95 -6.17
CA ALA A 35 9.59 -7.78 -5.34
C ALA A 35 9.75 -6.58 -4.40
N HIS A 36 8.69 -5.81 -4.21
CA HIS A 36 8.66 -4.70 -3.27
C HIS A 36 7.24 -4.43 -2.78
N ALA A 37 7.14 -3.86 -1.58
CA ALA A 37 5.88 -3.44 -0.98
C ALA A 37 6.08 -2.06 -0.31
N ILE A 38 5.31 -1.07 -0.74
CA ILE A 38 5.35 0.30 -0.23
C ILE A 38 3.91 0.75 -0.03
N VAL A 39 3.61 1.29 1.16
CA VAL A 39 2.33 1.91 1.48
C VAL A 39 2.58 3.31 2.02
N ASP A 40 1.73 4.26 1.68
CA ASP A 40 1.83 5.66 2.05
C ASP A 40 0.43 6.27 2.24
N VAL A 41 0.34 7.30 3.05
CA VAL A 41 -0.87 8.13 3.23
C VAL A 41 -0.55 9.57 2.87
N VAL A 42 -1.51 10.24 2.23
CA VAL A 42 -1.28 11.61 1.73
C VAL A 42 -1.06 12.62 2.85
N ASP A 43 -1.77 12.45 3.96
CA ASP A 43 -1.69 13.36 5.10
C ASP A 43 -0.98 12.64 6.27
N ASP A 44 0.13 13.18 6.71
CA ASP A 44 0.93 12.63 7.82
C ASP A 44 0.21 12.78 9.18
N GLU A 45 -0.73 13.72 9.28
CA GLU A 45 -1.49 14.00 10.49
C GLU A 45 -2.98 14.17 10.19
N ILE A 46 -3.83 13.61 11.04
CA ILE A 46 -5.27 13.78 11.01
C ILE A 46 -5.67 14.49 12.31
N VAL A 47 -6.20 15.71 12.18
CA VAL A 47 -6.60 16.52 13.34
C VAL A 47 -8.12 16.58 13.47
N PHE A 48 -8.63 16.22 14.63
CA PHE A 48 -10.04 16.37 15.01
C PHE A 48 -10.19 17.50 16.00
N ASP A 49 -10.85 18.58 15.60
CA ASP A 49 -11.07 19.76 16.43
C ASP A 49 -12.48 19.71 17.07
N PHE A 50 -12.51 19.56 18.37
CA PHE A 50 -13.72 19.58 19.20
C PHE A 50 -13.93 20.89 19.94
N SER A 51 -13.07 21.91 19.78
CA SER A 51 -13.14 23.17 20.53
C SER A 51 -14.48 23.91 20.34
N ALA A 52 -15.15 23.70 19.21
CA ALA A 52 -16.46 24.28 18.96
C ALA A 52 -17.61 23.58 19.74
N ASP A 53 -17.32 22.44 20.37
CA ASP A 53 -18.28 21.64 21.14
C ASP A 53 -18.14 21.89 22.66
N ASP A 54 -17.30 22.86 23.04
CA ASP A 54 -17.11 23.25 24.44
C ASP A 54 -18.42 23.73 25.08
N PRO A 55 -18.64 23.44 26.38
CA PRO A 55 -19.79 23.94 27.11
C PRO A 55 -19.88 25.47 27.06
N ALA A 56 -21.03 26.01 26.67
CA ALA A 56 -21.26 27.44 26.59
C ALA A 56 -21.43 28.12 27.98
N GLU A 57 -21.95 27.35 28.96
CA GLU A 57 -22.21 27.82 30.31
C GLU A 57 -21.74 26.83 31.38
N ALA A 58 -21.46 27.30 32.57
CA ALA A 58 -21.08 26.47 33.68
C ALA A 58 -22.20 25.48 34.04
N GLY A 59 -21.90 24.20 34.02
CA GLY A 59 -22.83 23.11 34.29
C GLY A 59 -23.40 22.44 33.02
N ASP A 60 -23.15 22.99 31.85
CA ASP A 60 -23.46 22.29 30.59
C ASP A 60 -22.48 21.12 30.39
N PRO A 61 -22.95 20.01 29.88
CA PRO A 61 -22.07 18.90 29.50
C PRO A 61 -21.31 19.23 28.23
N PHE A 62 -20.12 18.68 28.10
CA PHE A 62 -19.49 18.53 26.76
C PHE A 62 -20.41 17.66 25.88
N VAL A 63 -20.55 18.02 24.60
CA VAL A 63 -21.50 17.33 23.73
C VAL A 63 -20.97 15.92 23.38
N LEU A 64 -21.35 14.93 24.20
CA LEU A 64 -21.07 13.53 23.90
C LEU A 64 -21.74 13.11 22.60
N GLY A 65 -21.01 12.39 21.75
CA GLY A 65 -21.52 11.96 20.45
C GLY A 65 -21.30 12.96 19.34
N SER A 66 -20.62 14.08 19.59
CA SER A 66 -20.10 14.91 18.51
C SER A 66 -19.17 14.09 17.66
N ASN A 67 -19.40 14.13 16.36
CA ASN A 67 -18.60 13.40 15.38
C ASN A 67 -17.78 14.39 14.58
N LYS A 68 -16.48 14.17 14.50
CA LYS A 68 -15.60 14.90 13.59
C LYS A 68 -15.09 13.96 12.52
N ASN A 69 -15.20 14.40 11.27
CA ASN A 69 -14.81 13.59 10.12
C ASN A 69 -13.59 14.19 9.46
N GLN A 70 -12.63 13.32 9.11
CA GLN A 70 -11.46 13.67 8.33
C GLN A 70 -11.24 12.62 7.24
N THR A 71 -10.65 13.03 6.14
CA THR A 71 -10.38 12.13 5.01
C THR A 71 -8.95 12.28 4.54
N THR A 72 -8.36 11.16 4.12
CA THR A 72 -7.07 11.10 3.45
C THR A 72 -7.07 10.02 2.36
N TYR A 73 -5.97 9.87 1.64
CA TYR A 73 -5.83 8.84 0.61
C TYR A 73 -4.70 7.87 0.98
N LEU A 74 -5.00 6.58 0.86
CA LEU A 74 -4.03 5.50 1.01
C LEU A 74 -3.52 5.10 -0.37
N ASN A 75 -2.22 5.29 -0.59
CA ASN A 75 -1.53 4.91 -1.81
C ASN A 75 -0.62 3.72 -1.55
N TYR A 76 -0.41 2.87 -2.54
CA TYR A 76 0.56 1.79 -2.43
C TYR A 76 1.18 1.41 -3.79
N SER A 77 2.30 0.71 -3.70
CA SER A 77 2.92 -0.02 -4.80
C SER A 77 3.35 -1.39 -4.29
N LEU A 78 2.89 -2.45 -4.95
CA LEU A 78 3.17 -3.83 -4.60
C LEU A 78 3.62 -4.60 -5.84
N MET A 79 4.74 -5.31 -5.73
CA MET A 79 5.21 -6.27 -6.73
C MET A 79 5.42 -7.60 -6.02
N LEU A 80 4.53 -8.55 -6.29
CA LEU A 80 4.53 -9.88 -5.68
C LEU A 80 5.65 -10.76 -6.24
N SER A 81 6.23 -11.57 -5.37
CA SER A 81 7.27 -12.54 -5.72
C SER A 81 6.73 -13.86 -6.29
N ASN A 82 5.46 -14.15 -6.07
CA ASN A 82 4.84 -15.48 -6.26
C ASN A 82 4.20 -15.71 -7.63
N GLY A 83 4.49 -14.88 -8.61
CA GLY A 83 4.07 -15.11 -10.01
C GLY A 83 2.61 -14.86 -10.32
N GLY A 84 1.93 -13.99 -9.56
CA GLY A 84 0.62 -13.46 -9.93
C GLY A 84 -0.57 -14.07 -9.17
N ILE A 85 -0.35 -14.58 -7.98
CA ILE A 85 -1.43 -14.86 -7.04
C ILE A 85 -1.76 -13.54 -6.35
N ASP A 86 -3.02 -13.11 -6.42
CA ASP A 86 -3.51 -11.86 -5.83
C ASP A 86 -3.79 -12.09 -4.33
N ASP A 87 -2.74 -12.22 -3.51
CA ASP A 87 -2.81 -12.50 -2.08
C ASP A 87 -2.22 -11.39 -1.19
N GLY A 88 -1.77 -10.31 -1.82
CA GLY A 88 -1.34 -9.11 -1.10
C GLY A 88 -2.49 -8.49 -0.31
N MET A 89 -2.16 -7.93 0.86
CA MET A 89 -3.13 -7.27 1.73
C MET A 89 -2.54 -6.04 2.42
N ILE A 90 -3.42 -5.11 2.77
CA ILE A 90 -3.10 -4.00 3.66
C ILE A 90 -3.98 -4.11 4.90
N SER A 91 -3.35 -4.13 6.07
CA SER A 91 -4.02 -4.06 7.36
C SER A 91 -3.84 -2.70 8.01
N VAL A 92 -4.76 -2.37 8.92
CA VAL A 92 -4.77 -1.14 9.70
C VAL A 92 -4.99 -1.45 11.19
N ARG A 93 -4.34 -0.71 12.06
CA ARG A 93 -4.59 -0.69 13.51
C ARG A 93 -4.36 0.71 14.07
N ILE A 94 -4.89 0.97 15.26
CA ILE A 94 -4.59 2.16 16.04
C ILE A 94 -4.04 1.76 17.40
N ASN A 95 -2.97 2.41 17.84
CA ASN A 95 -2.39 2.23 19.17
C ASN A 95 -2.54 3.53 19.97
N ASP A 96 -2.49 3.41 21.28
CA ASP A 96 -2.45 4.53 22.23
C ASP A 96 -3.65 5.50 22.14
N MET A 97 -4.81 4.98 21.69
CA MET A 97 -6.04 5.77 21.63
C MET A 97 -6.48 6.17 23.04
N ASN A 98 -6.86 7.47 23.21
CA ASN A 98 -7.44 7.95 24.46
C ASN A 98 -8.67 7.11 24.84
N GLU A 99 -8.74 6.63 26.12
CA GLU A 99 -9.81 5.74 26.60
C GLU A 99 -11.22 6.37 26.56
N GLY A 100 -11.32 7.70 26.57
CA GLY A 100 -12.59 8.43 26.48
C GLY A 100 -13.11 8.58 25.06
N MET A 101 -12.35 8.11 24.05
CA MET A 101 -12.67 8.28 22.65
C MET A 101 -12.54 6.97 21.87
N HIS A 102 -13.18 6.91 20.71
CA HIS A 102 -12.89 5.89 19.72
C HIS A 102 -12.90 6.50 18.32
N MET A 103 -12.19 5.87 17.44
CA MET A 103 -12.09 6.24 16.03
C MET A 103 -12.68 5.14 15.16
N THR A 104 -13.48 5.54 14.20
CA THR A 104 -13.99 4.62 13.19
C THR A 104 -13.41 4.95 11.82
N LEU A 105 -13.34 3.94 10.95
CA LEU A 105 -12.82 4.03 9.60
C LEU A 105 -13.80 3.42 8.59
N LEU A 106 -13.92 4.08 7.45
CA LEU A 106 -14.44 3.53 6.20
C LEU A 106 -13.43 3.78 5.08
N ALA A 107 -13.41 2.91 4.09
CA ALA A 107 -12.61 3.05 2.87
C ALA A 107 -13.50 3.02 1.63
N ASP A 108 -13.12 3.79 0.61
CA ASP A 108 -13.81 3.86 -0.67
C ASP A 108 -12.82 3.73 -1.83
N SER A 109 -13.05 2.76 -2.70
CA SER A 109 -12.27 2.53 -3.92
C SER A 109 -12.74 3.37 -5.11
N SER A 110 -13.70 4.29 -4.95
CA SER A 110 -14.23 5.12 -6.05
C SER A 110 -13.17 5.92 -6.80
N PRO A 111 -12.13 6.48 -6.15
CA PRO A 111 -11.06 7.18 -6.86
C PRO A 111 -10.31 6.29 -7.86
N LEU A 112 -10.28 4.97 -7.62
CA LEU A 112 -9.58 3.99 -8.46
C LEU A 112 -10.45 3.46 -9.63
N ALA A 113 -11.70 3.89 -9.74
CA ALA A 113 -12.65 3.35 -10.73
C ALA A 113 -12.23 3.57 -12.20
N SER A 114 -11.35 4.55 -12.46
CA SER A 114 -10.82 4.83 -13.79
C SER A 114 -9.48 4.15 -14.09
N HIS A 115 -8.92 3.39 -13.14
CA HIS A 115 -7.64 2.73 -13.32
C HIS A 115 -7.79 1.49 -14.21
N ASP A 116 -7.05 1.46 -15.33
CA ASP A 116 -7.03 0.32 -16.25
C ASP A 116 -6.11 -0.79 -15.68
N ALA A 117 -6.64 -2.00 -15.52
CA ALA A 117 -5.90 -3.13 -14.98
C ALA A 117 -4.63 -3.49 -15.79
N ASN A 118 -4.60 -3.20 -17.11
CA ASN A 118 -3.39 -3.43 -17.92
C ASN A 118 -2.27 -2.44 -17.59
N GLN A 119 -2.61 -1.28 -17.04
CA GLN A 119 -1.64 -0.25 -16.67
C GLN A 119 -1.29 -0.31 -15.18
N TYR A 120 -2.29 -0.47 -14.32
CA TYR A 120 -2.14 -0.37 -12.87
C TYR A 120 -2.02 -1.73 -12.16
N GLY A 121 -2.31 -2.82 -12.86
CA GLY A 121 -2.32 -4.18 -12.30
C GLY A 121 -3.62 -4.51 -11.57
N THR A 122 -3.62 -5.59 -10.78
CA THR A 122 -4.78 -6.01 -9.98
C THR A 122 -4.82 -5.22 -8.68
N LEU A 123 -5.60 -4.13 -8.69
CA LEU A 123 -5.89 -3.37 -7.48
C LEU A 123 -6.75 -4.24 -6.54
N GLY A 124 -6.42 -4.21 -5.25
CA GLY A 124 -7.18 -4.95 -4.25
C GLY A 124 -8.61 -4.44 -4.06
N THR A 125 -9.37 -5.19 -3.31
CA THR A 125 -10.73 -4.84 -2.90
C THR A 125 -10.76 -4.38 -1.45
N VAL A 126 -11.58 -3.38 -1.15
CA VAL A 126 -11.83 -2.99 0.24
C VAL A 126 -12.53 -4.15 0.94
N ALA A 127 -12.02 -4.55 2.11
CA ALA A 127 -12.65 -5.58 2.93
C ALA A 127 -14.10 -5.18 3.28
N ALA A 128 -15.03 -6.12 3.18
CA ALA A 128 -16.47 -5.84 3.19
C ALA A 128 -16.96 -5.05 4.42
N ASN A 129 -16.29 -5.20 5.57
CA ASN A 129 -16.61 -4.46 6.78
C ASN A 129 -16.19 -2.98 6.75
N PHE A 130 -15.22 -2.61 5.88
CA PHE A 130 -14.74 -1.23 5.71
C PHE A 130 -15.32 -0.53 4.46
N ASP A 131 -16.01 -1.25 3.58
CA ASP A 131 -16.38 -0.74 2.27
C ASP A 131 -17.59 0.21 2.33
N ALA A 132 -17.30 1.51 2.17
CA ALA A 132 -18.31 2.57 2.10
C ALA A 132 -19.31 2.38 0.93
N LYS A 133 -18.89 1.76 -0.19
CA LYS A 133 -19.74 1.57 -1.38
C LYS A 133 -20.89 0.61 -1.15
N ILE A 134 -20.70 -0.41 -0.33
CA ILE A 134 -21.75 -1.38 0.00
C ILE A 134 -22.55 -0.97 1.23
N GLY A 135 -22.29 0.23 1.77
CA GLY A 135 -22.99 0.76 2.93
C GLY A 135 -22.56 0.08 4.23
N ALA A 136 -21.32 -0.35 4.35
CA ALA A 136 -20.77 -0.89 5.59
C ALA A 136 -20.92 0.14 6.73
N SER A 137 -21.18 -0.35 7.94
CA SER A 137 -21.11 0.51 9.13
C SER A 137 -19.65 0.82 9.44
N PRO A 138 -19.31 2.07 9.84
CA PRO A 138 -17.95 2.42 10.21
C PRO A 138 -17.35 1.45 11.24
N VAL A 139 -16.12 0.98 10.97
CA VAL A 139 -15.42 0.01 11.82
C VAL A 139 -14.65 0.73 12.91
N ILE A 140 -14.83 0.35 14.17
CA ILE A 140 -14.03 0.86 15.27
C ILE A 140 -12.62 0.29 15.15
N LEU A 141 -11.63 1.18 15.02
CA LEU A 141 -10.23 0.80 15.03
C LEU A 141 -9.78 0.41 16.44
N ASN A 142 -8.90 -0.57 16.52
CA ASN A 142 -8.31 -1.06 17.75
C ASN A 142 -6.83 -1.44 17.55
N SER A 143 -6.18 -1.94 18.59
CA SER A 143 -4.76 -2.29 18.59
C SER A 143 -4.41 -3.61 17.86
N THR A 144 -5.41 -4.31 17.33
CA THR A 144 -5.21 -5.51 16.50
C THR A 144 -5.21 -5.15 15.01
N ASP A 145 -4.39 -5.80 14.21
CA ASP A 145 -4.40 -5.62 12.76
C ASP A 145 -5.74 -6.07 12.19
N GLN A 146 -6.41 -5.16 11.49
CA GLN A 146 -7.68 -5.37 10.80
C GLN A 146 -7.43 -5.27 9.31
N VAL A 147 -7.79 -6.28 8.53
CA VAL A 147 -7.61 -6.25 7.07
C VAL A 147 -8.49 -5.17 6.48
N LEU A 148 -7.86 -4.21 5.79
CA LEU A 148 -8.50 -3.06 5.16
C LEU A 148 -8.68 -3.26 3.65
N ILE A 149 -7.62 -3.71 2.98
CA ILE A 149 -7.60 -4.02 1.54
C ILE A 149 -7.11 -5.45 1.40
N GLU A 150 -7.76 -6.23 0.56
CA GLU A 150 -7.47 -7.64 0.31
C GLU A 150 -7.38 -7.96 -1.18
N ASN A 151 -6.81 -9.13 -1.53
CA ASN A 151 -6.68 -9.61 -2.91
C ASN A 151 -5.90 -8.65 -3.81
N ILE A 152 -4.81 -8.08 -3.31
CA ILE A 152 -3.94 -7.20 -4.07
C ILE A 152 -2.97 -8.05 -4.89
N GLY A 153 -2.99 -7.88 -6.21
CA GLY A 153 -1.96 -8.41 -7.10
C GLY A 153 -0.79 -7.44 -7.27
N SER A 154 0.15 -7.78 -8.17
CA SER A 154 1.19 -6.82 -8.55
C SER A 154 0.56 -5.59 -9.17
N SER A 155 0.60 -4.47 -8.44
CA SER A 155 -0.14 -3.26 -8.81
C SER A 155 0.36 -2.01 -8.08
N TYR A 156 -0.10 -0.86 -8.54
CA TYR A 156 0.11 0.42 -7.86
C TYR A 156 -1.11 1.33 -8.05
N THR A 157 -1.40 2.16 -7.05
CA THR A 157 -2.56 3.06 -7.08
C THR A 157 -2.28 4.40 -7.80
N GLY A 158 -1.03 4.78 -7.94
CA GLY A 158 -0.60 6.14 -8.23
C GLY A 158 -0.22 6.88 -6.94
N ASN A 159 0.22 8.13 -7.05
CA ASN A 159 0.69 8.92 -5.93
C ASN A 159 -0.20 10.14 -5.70
N GLY A 160 -0.42 10.50 -4.44
CA GLY A 160 -1.11 11.71 -4.01
C GLY A 160 -2.64 11.60 -3.98
N ALA A 161 -3.27 12.70 -3.64
CA ALA A 161 -4.73 12.80 -3.48
C ALA A 161 -5.47 12.41 -4.77
N GLY A 162 -6.53 11.63 -4.62
CA GLY A 162 -7.37 11.18 -5.73
C GLY A 162 -6.86 9.95 -6.49
N ASN A 163 -5.67 9.44 -6.16
CA ASN A 163 -5.08 8.27 -6.82
C ASN A 163 -5.05 6.99 -5.96
N GLY A 164 -5.54 7.05 -4.73
CA GLY A 164 -5.57 5.94 -3.80
C GLY A 164 -6.97 5.60 -3.31
N TYR A 165 -7.06 4.74 -2.30
CA TYR A 165 -8.30 4.51 -1.57
C TYR A 165 -8.61 5.72 -0.70
N LEU A 166 -9.81 6.26 -0.81
CA LEU A 166 -10.28 7.33 0.07
C LEU A 166 -10.59 6.74 1.44
N LEU A 167 -9.88 7.17 2.46
CA LEU A 167 -10.11 6.81 3.85
C LEU A 167 -10.92 7.89 4.54
N SER A 168 -11.99 7.52 5.22
CA SER A 168 -12.85 8.43 5.98
C SER A 168 -12.82 8.02 7.45
N PHE A 169 -12.25 8.89 8.27
CA PHE A 169 -12.15 8.72 9.71
C PHE A 169 -13.22 9.53 10.41
N THR A 170 -13.80 8.96 11.47
CA THR A 170 -14.68 9.66 12.36
C THR A 170 -14.22 9.44 13.80
N ALA A 171 -13.91 10.51 14.50
CA ALA A 171 -13.63 10.48 15.93
C ALA A 171 -14.92 10.73 16.71
N HIS A 172 -15.10 9.96 17.78
CA HIS A 172 -16.24 10.03 18.68
C HIS A 172 -15.77 10.15 20.12
N ILE A 173 -16.40 11.03 20.87
CA ILE A 173 -16.28 11.07 22.34
C ILE A 173 -17.33 10.13 22.93
N ASN A 174 -16.90 9.15 23.71
CA ASN A 174 -17.77 8.10 24.26
C ASN A 174 -17.82 8.07 25.81
N ASP A 175 -16.78 8.59 26.49
CA ASP A 175 -16.71 8.62 27.96
C ASP A 175 -16.01 9.89 28.44
N TYR A 176 -16.82 10.87 28.87
CA TYR A 176 -16.32 12.15 29.36
C TYR A 176 -15.39 12.02 30.58
N SER A 177 -15.64 11.02 31.44
CA SER A 177 -14.86 10.83 32.67
C SER A 177 -13.41 10.39 32.43
N LYS A 178 -13.11 9.97 31.20
CA LYS A 178 -11.80 9.50 30.75
C LYS A 178 -11.10 10.49 29.80
N LEU A 179 -11.77 11.60 29.48
CA LEU A 179 -11.13 12.64 28.68
C LEU A 179 -10.13 13.40 29.55
N ASP A 180 -8.98 13.64 29.00
CA ASP A 180 -7.96 14.49 29.59
C ASP A 180 -7.90 15.78 28.78
N ALA A 181 -8.08 16.94 29.47
CA ALA A 181 -8.00 18.23 28.84
C ALA A 181 -6.54 18.70 28.92
N ASP A 182 -5.84 18.65 27.83
CA ASP A 182 -4.51 19.23 27.71
C ASP A 182 -4.54 20.47 26.81
N ASN A 183 -3.67 21.45 27.12
CA ASN A 183 -3.62 22.73 26.43
C ASN A 183 -2.90 22.64 25.07
N GLY A 184 -3.33 21.75 24.21
CA GLY A 184 -2.75 21.57 22.87
C GLY A 184 -3.33 20.38 22.12
N ALA A 185 -2.98 20.23 20.86
CA ALA A 185 -3.27 19.02 20.13
C ALA A 185 -2.57 17.84 20.82
N GLN A 186 -3.36 16.88 21.29
CA GLN A 186 -2.82 15.63 21.85
C GLN A 186 -2.72 14.60 20.75
N ASP A 187 -1.67 13.79 20.81
CA ASP A 187 -1.61 12.56 20.04
C ASP A 187 -2.71 11.62 20.52
N MET A 188 -3.79 11.59 19.75
CA MET A 188 -4.96 10.74 20.03
C MET A 188 -4.67 9.26 19.81
N GLY A 189 -3.51 8.93 19.27
CA GLY A 189 -3.06 7.61 18.95
C GLY A 189 -2.30 7.58 17.63
N THR A 190 -1.66 6.44 17.36
CA THR A 190 -0.90 6.21 16.12
C THR A 190 -1.63 5.18 15.26
N ILE A 191 -1.99 5.57 14.03
CA ILE A 191 -2.51 4.64 13.04
C ILE A 191 -1.34 4.01 12.30
N THR A 192 -1.33 2.69 12.22
CA THR A 192 -0.31 1.92 11.50
C THR A 192 -0.95 1.18 10.35
N TYR A 193 -0.41 1.34 9.15
CA TYR A 193 -0.75 0.55 7.98
C TYR A 193 0.38 -0.43 7.69
N THR A 194 0.02 -1.67 7.41
CA THR A 194 1.00 -2.72 7.07
C THR A 194 0.58 -3.36 5.77
N ILE A 195 1.49 -3.36 4.79
CA ILE A 195 1.31 -4.08 3.54
C ILE A 195 2.12 -5.38 3.59
N ALA A 196 1.50 -6.48 3.19
CA ALA A 196 2.07 -7.83 3.20
C ALA A 196 1.60 -8.64 2.00
N GLU A 197 2.39 -9.66 1.62
CA GLU A 197 2.09 -10.75 0.69
C GLU A 197 2.01 -12.11 1.43
#